data_c51fb2c14c551ac4a7bfd499db13e1fc
#
_entry.id   c51fb2c14c551ac4a7bfd499db13e1fc
#
_cell.length_a   1.000
_cell.length_b   1.000
_cell.length_c   1.000
_cell.angle_alpha   90.00
_cell.angle_beta   90.00
_cell.angle_gamma   90.00
#
_symmetry.space_group_name_H-M   'P 1'
#
loop_
_entity.id
_entity.type
_entity.pdbx_description
1 polymer ?
#
loop_
_entity_poly.entity_id
_entity_poly.type
_entity_poly.pdbx_seq_one_letter_code
_entity_poly.pdbx_strand_id
1 'polypeptide(L)'
;RQLTAVAETGNGSVPSDWCLRQNYPNPFNSSTVLPFQAPISTADAALHIYNLQGQKVRTLVEGPVIAGYREISWDGQDQNGRIVASGVYLYRLKTGSIDLTRKLLFLR
;
A
#
# COMPACT_ATOMS: atom_id res chain seq x y z
N ARG A 1 -10.13 -23.95 16.30
CA ARG A 1 -10.21 -23.36 16.33
C ARG A 1 -10.08 -22.87 16.27
N GLN A 2 -9.81 -22.80 16.50
CA GLN A 2 -9.84 -22.12 16.55
C GLN A 2 -9.55 -21.56 16.56
N LEU A 3 -9.23 -21.64 16.83
CA LEU A 3 -9.14 -20.91 16.99
C LEU A 3 -9.04 -20.30 16.95
N THR A 4 -8.98 -20.33 17.18
CA THR A 4 -8.93 -19.50 17.20
C THR A 4 -8.66 -18.86 17.22
N ALA A 5 -8.70 -18.95 17.37
CA ALA A 5 -8.42 -18.18 17.38
C ALA A 5 -7.95 -17.60 17.47
N VAL A 6 -7.80 -17.76 17.52
CA VAL A 6 -7.36 -17.06 17.56
C VAL A 6 -7.07 -16.44 17.40
N ALA A 7 -7.31 -16.39 17.32
CA ALA A 7 -7.06 -15.70 17.21
C ALA A 7 -6.84 -15.08 17.27
N GLU A 8 -6.84 -15.15 17.19
CA GLU A 8 -6.46 -14.53 17.33
C GLU A 8 -6.09 -13.73 17.38
N THR A 9 -6.63 -13.75 17.93
CA THR A 9 -5.95 -12.59 18.04
C THR A 9 -4.88 -12.25 17.01
N GLY A 10 -4.77 -11.42 16.36
CA GLY A 10 -3.94 -11.05 15.28
C GLY A 10 -2.50 -11.53 15.25
N ASN A 11 -2.03 -12.04 16.28
CA ASN A 11 -0.67 -12.40 16.44
C ASN A 11 -0.32 -13.65 15.66
N GLY A 12 0.41 -13.52 14.57
CA GLY A 12 0.74 -14.60 13.70
C GLY A 12 -0.40 -15.08 12.81
N SER A 13 -1.57 -14.50 12.93
CA SER A 13 -2.71 -14.87 12.12
C SER A 13 -2.66 -14.24 10.75
N VAL A 14 -3.23 -14.93 9.75
CA VAL A 14 -3.42 -14.36 8.41
C VAL A 14 -4.66 -13.46 8.46
N PRO A 15 -4.58 -12.24 7.93
CA PRO A 15 -5.74 -11.37 7.86
C PRO A 15 -6.89 -12.02 7.09
N SER A 16 -8.13 -11.71 7.46
CA SER A 16 -9.30 -12.26 6.80
C SER A 16 -9.62 -11.58 5.48
N ASP A 17 -9.18 -10.34 5.31
CA ASP A 17 -9.48 -9.55 4.13
C ASP A 17 -8.31 -8.70 3.70
N TRP A 18 -8.30 -8.32 2.43
CA TRP A 18 -7.42 -7.28 1.96
C TRP A 18 -7.79 -5.97 2.64
N CYS A 19 -6.79 -5.22 3.06
CA CYS A 19 -6.98 -3.92 3.69
C CYS A 19 -5.83 -3.01 3.31
N LEU A 20 -6.16 -1.87 2.72
CA LEU A 20 -5.17 -0.83 2.43
C LEU A 20 -5.38 0.27 3.46
N ARG A 21 -4.37 0.51 4.31
CA ARG A 21 -4.49 1.45 5.40
C ARG A 21 -3.98 2.82 5.00
N GLN A 22 -4.35 3.83 5.78
CA GLN A 22 -3.86 5.18 5.58
C GLN A 22 -2.35 5.21 5.80
N ASN A 23 -1.66 5.90 4.90
CA ASN A 23 -0.21 6.08 5.03
C ASN A 23 0.12 6.91 6.27
N TYR A 24 1.30 6.71 6.81
CA TYR A 24 1.77 7.51 7.93
C TYR A 24 3.28 7.76 7.80
N PRO A 25 3.75 8.97 8.10
CA PRO A 25 2.93 10.16 8.40
C PRO A 25 2.16 10.65 7.18
N ASN A 26 1.07 11.37 7.45
CA ASN A 26 0.24 12.00 6.42
C ASN A 26 -0.32 13.31 6.97
N PRO A 27 0.10 14.50 6.49
CA PRO A 27 1.06 14.69 5.38
C PRO A 27 2.48 14.22 5.70
N PHE A 28 3.26 14.02 4.67
CA PHE A 28 4.67 13.67 4.84
C PHE A 28 5.55 14.59 3.99
N ASN A 29 6.85 14.70 4.35
CA ASN A 29 7.76 15.55 3.61
C ASN A 29 9.04 14.86 3.13
N SER A 30 9.37 13.70 3.66
CA SER A 30 10.53 12.95 3.18
C SER A 30 10.16 11.53 2.78
N SER A 31 9.45 10.83 3.63
CA SER A 31 8.96 9.49 3.30
C SER A 31 7.73 9.16 4.11
N THR A 32 6.96 8.21 3.63
CA THR A 32 5.77 7.73 4.29
C THR A 32 5.69 6.22 4.14
N VAL A 33 4.96 5.58 5.03
CA VAL A 33 4.72 4.14 5.00
C VAL A 33 3.29 3.89 4.56
N LEU A 34 3.12 2.98 3.61
CA LEU A 34 1.82 2.56 3.11
C LEU A 34 1.57 1.12 3.58
N PRO A 35 0.77 0.94 4.65
CA PRO A 35 0.54 -0.40 5.18
C PRO A 35 -0.62 -1.09 4.46
N PHE A 36 -0.49 -2.39 4.23
CA PHE A 36 -1.61 -3.17 3.72
C PHE A 36 -1.56 -4.60 4.26
N GLN A 37 -2.69 -5.26 4.19
CA GLN A 37 -2.84 -6.64 4.64
C GLN A 37 -3.33 -7.51 3.48
N ALA A 38 -2.72 -8.68 3.34
CA ALA A 38 -3.09 -9.67 2.33
C ALA A 38 -3.60 -10.92 3.02
N PRO A 39 -4.85 -11.36 2.76
CA PRO A 39 -5.39 -12.57 3.37
C PRO A 39 -4.80 -13.84 2.80
N ILE A 40 -4.34 -13.78 1.56
CA ILE A 40 -3.73 -14.92 0.86
C ILE A 40 -2.52 -14.42 0.09
N SER A 41 -1.60 -15.32 -0.17
CA SER A 41 -0.50 -15.04 -1.08
C SER A 41 -1.04 -14.96 -2.51
N THR A 42 -0.49 -14.04 -3.29
CA THR A 42 -0.89 -13.87 -4.68
C THR A 42 0.35 -13.65 -5.54
N ALA A 43 0.29 -14.11 -6.79
CA ALA A 43 1.40 -13.90 -7.73
C ALA A 43 1.31 -12.56 -8.43
N ASP A 44 0.18 -11.86 -8.31
CA ASP A 44 -0.15 -10.75 -9.19
C ASP A 44 -0.74 -9.58 -8.40
N ALA A 45 0.12 -8.88 -7.67
CA ALA A 45 -0.25 -7.68 -6.93
C ALA A 45 0.46 -6.47 -7.51
N ALA A 46 -0.19 -5.31 -7.44
CA ALA A 46 0.41 -4.05 -7.85
C ALA A 46 0.04 -2.96 -6.87
N LEU A 47 1.03 -2.20 -6.43
CA LEU A 47 0.83 -1.01 -5.60
C LEU A 47 1.51 0.15 -6.32
N HIS A 48 0.70 1.08 -6.80
CA HIS A 48 1.17 2.21 -7.61
C HIS A 48 0.76 3.52 -6.98
N ILE A 49 1.58 4.54 -7.22
CA ILE A 49 1.26 5.92 -6.91
C ILE A 49 0.80 6.60 -8.19
N TYR A 50 -0.30 7.36 -8.10
CA TYR A 50 -0.85 8.14 -9.21
C TYR A 50 -1.00 9.60 -8.80
N ASN A 51 -0.89 10.50 -9.77
CA ASN A 51 -1.30 11.88 -9.55
C ASN A 51 -2.82 12.02 -9.76
N LEU A 52 -3.36 13.21 -9.57
CA LEU A 52 -4.80 13.43 -9.69
C LEU A 52 -5.29 13.37 -11.13
N GLN A 53 -4.40 13.43 -12.11
CA GLN A 53 -4.74 13.25 -13.52
C GLN A 53 -4.82 11.77 -13.90
N GLY A 54 -4.50 10.88 -12.95
CA GLY A 54 -4.53 9.44 -13.20
C GLY A 54 -3.27 8.89 -13.83
N GLN A 55 -2.21 9.69 -13.90
CA GLN A 55 -0.93 9.24 -14.43
C GLN A 55 -0.16 8.50 -13.36
N LYS A 56 0.45 7.38 -13.75
CA LYS A 56 1.28 6.60 -12.83
C LYS A 56 2.57 7.36 -12.54
N VAL A 57 2.84 7.58 -11.26
CA VAL A 57 4.02 8.30 -10.79
C VAL A 57 5.12 7.31 -10.40
N ARG A 58 4.74 6.26 -9.70
CA ARG A 58 5.71 5.30 -9.18
C ARG A 58 5.07 3.93 -9.01
N THR A 59 5.84 2.89 -9.29
CA THR A 59 5.47 1.52 -8.96
C THR A 59 6.23 1.13 -7.70
N LEU A 60 5.49 0.77 -6.64
CA LEU A 60 6.08 0.37 -5.37
C LEU A 60 6.15 -1.14 -5.23
N VAL A 61 5.12 -1.84 -5.68
CA VAL A 61 5.07 -3.31 -5.68
C VAL A 61 4.51 -3.76 -7.02
N GLU A 62 5.11 -4.78 -7.58
CA GLU A 62 4.59 -5.41 -8.80
C GLU A 62 5.06 -6.86 -8.82
N GLY A 63 4.11 -7.78 -8.72
CA GLY A 63 4.40 -9.22 -8.70
C GLY A 63 3.90 -9.90 -7.45
N PRO A 64 4.59 -10.95 -7.01
CA PRO A 64 4.10 -11.77 -5.90
C PRO A 64 4.12 -11.04 -4.56
N VAL A 65 3.10 -11.30 -3.75
CA VAL A 65 3.00 -10.85 -2.37
C VAL A 65 2.60 -12.04 -1.51
N ILE A 66 3.31 -12.22 -0.40
CA ILE A 66 3.02 -13.28 0.56
C ILE A 66 1.93 -12.78 1.51
N ALA A 67 1.02 -13.67 1.91
CA ALA A 67 -0.03 -13.35 2.87
C ALA A 67 0.55 -12.74 4.15
N GLY A 68 -0.19 -11.81 4.74
CA GLY A 68 0.19 -11.15 5.98
C GLY A 68 0.16 -9.63 5.87
N TYR A 69 0.75 -9.00 6.87
CA TYR A 69 0.84 -7.55 6.96
C TYR A 69 2.13 -7.07 6.30
N ARG A 70 2.02 -6.00 5.54
CA ARG A 70 3.16 -5.41 4.81
C ARG A 70 3.19 -3.91 5.01
N GLU A 71 4.40 -3.36 5.05
CA GLU A 71 4.63 -1.92 5.08
C GLU A 71 5.58 -1.57 3.95
N ILE A 72 5.12 -0.74 3.02
CA ILE A 72 5.91 -0.32 1.88
C ILE A 72 6.17 1.17 2.01
N SER A 73 7.40 1.61 1.80
CA SER A 73 7.77 3.02 1.90
C SER A 73 7.73 3.70 0.55
N TRP A 74 7.32 4.99 0.57
CA TRP A 74 7.48 5.86 -0.59
C TRP A 74 8.20 7.14 -0.17
N ASP A 75 9.16 7.53 -0.96
CA ASP A 75 10.06 8.65 -0.68
C ASP A 75 9.70 9.92 -1.45
N GLY A 76 8.53 9.99 -2.06
CA GLY A 76 8.11 11.15 -2.84
C GLY A 76 8.78 11.28 -4.19
N GLN A 77 9.41 10.23 -4.67
CA GLN A 77 10.08 10.24 -5.97
C GLN A 77 9.26 9.49 -7.02
N ASP A 78 9.35 9.97 -8.26
CA ASP A 78 8.75 9.26 -9.39
C ASP A 78 9.65 8.10 -9.82
N GLN A 79 9.26 7.42 -10.89
CA GLN A 79 9.97 6.24 -11.37
C GLN A 79 11.39 6.56 -11.85
N ASN A 80 11.66 7.83 -12.16
CA ASN A 80 12.97 8.30 -12.61
C ASN A 80 13.83 8.84 -11.47
N GLY A 81 13.35 8.76 -10.23
CA GLY A 81 14.09 9.22 -9.06
C GLY A 81 13.99 10.73 -8.81
N ARG A 82 13.06 11.41 -9.45
CA ARG A 82 12.84 12.84 -9.24
C ARG A 82 11.78 13.07 -8.20
N ILE A 83 12.03 14.02 -7.30
CA ILE A 83 11.04 14.39 -6.28
C ILE A 83 9.85 15.04 -6.98
N VAL A 84 8.65 14.55 -6.69
CA VAL A 84 7.44 15.08 -7.31
C VAL A 84 6.98 16.37 -6.61
N ALA A 85 6.06 17.08 -7.24
CA ALA A 85 5.52 18.31 -6.68
C ALA A 85 4.72 18.04 -5.42
N SER A 86 4.68 19.01 -4.51
CA SER A 86 3.78 18.95 -3.36
C SER A 86 2.35 18.85 -3.84
N GLY A 87 1.55 18.05 -3.16
CA GLY A 87 0.15 17.91 -3.50
C GLY A 87 -0.44 16.58 -3.07
N VAL A 88 -1.64 16.33 -3.56
CA VAL A 88 -2.39 15.11 -3.28
C VAL A 88 -2.05 14.06 -4.34
N TYR A 89 -1.80 12.85 -3.86
CA TYR A 89 -1.55 11.70 -4.71
C TYR A 89 -2.48 10.56 -4.27
N LEU A 90 -2.65 9.59 -5.15
CA LEU A 90 -3.43 8.40 -4.87
C LEU A 90 -2.50 7.20 -4.85
N TYR A 91 -2.73 6.28 -3.94
CA TYR A 91 -2.06 4.99 -4.01
C TYR A 91 -3.11 3.90 -4.12
N ARG A 92 -2.84 2.96 -5.01
CA ARG A 92 -3.80 1.95 -5.43
C ARG A 92 -3.17 0.57 -5.32
N LEU A 93 -3.84 -0.30 -4.56
CA LEU A 93 -3.47 -1.70 -4.43
C LEU A 93 -4.45 -2.52 -5.25
N LYS A 94 -3.94 -3.21 -6.25
CA LYS A 94 -4.76 -4.00 -7.15
C LYS A 94 -4.22 -5.41 -7.27
N THR A 95 -5.12 -6.39 -7.20
CA THR A 95 -4.83 -7.79 -7.49
C THR A 95 -5.90 -8.29 -8.43
N GLY A 96 -5.90 -9.58 -8.74
CA GLY A 96 -6.97 -10.18 -9.54
C GLY A 96 -8.35 -10.08 -8.89
N SER A 97 -8.40 -9.90 -7.56
CA SER A 97 -9.66 -9.94 -6.81
C SER A 97 -10.05 -8.62 -6.15
N ILE A 98 -9.11 -7.68 -5.95
CA ILE A 98 -9.43 -6.42 -5.27
C ILE A 98 -8.80 -5.24 -5.96
N ASP A 99 -9.34 -4.06 -5.65
CA ASP A 99 -8.89 -2.80 -6.19
C ASP A 99 -9.19 -1.73 -5.13
N LEU A 100 -8.19 -1.35 -4.36
CA LEU A 100 -8.33 -0.43 -3.23
C LEU A 100 -7.49 0.81 -3.48
N THR A 101 -8.04 1.99 -3.19
CA THR A 101 -7.37 3.27 -3.42
C THR A 101 -7.51 4.15 -2.20
N ARG A 102 -6.44 4.90 -1.89
CA ARG A 102 -6.44 5.92 -0.85
C ARG A 102 -5.68 7.14 -1.31
N LYS A 103 -5.95 8.26 -0.65
CA LYS A 103 -5.24 9.52 -0.90
C LYS A 103 -4.13 9.71 0.12
N LEU A 104 -3.09 10.42 -0.30
CA LEU A 104 -2.03 10.89 0.59
C LEU A 104 -1.67 12.33 0.22
N LEU A 105 -1.06 13.04 1.14
CA LEU A 105 -0.63 14.42 0.93
C LEU A 105 0.87 14.51 1.13
N PHE A 106 1.57 14.97 0.11
CA PHE A 106 3.02 15.19 0.12
C PHE A 106 3.30 16.69 0.15
N LEU A 107 4.09 17.11 1.13
CA LEU A 107 4.47 18.52 1.30
C LEU A 107 6.00 18.59 1.39
N ARG A 108 6.64 18.81 0.28
CA ARG A 108 8.11 18.88 0.23
C ARG A 108 8.65 20.17 0.80
#